data_6c680882f495668a7ec4764e7cf1d8a8
#
_entry.id   6c680882f495668a7ec4764e7cf1d8a8
#
_cell.length_a   1.000
_cell.length_b   1.000
_cell.length_c   1.000
_cell.angle_alpha   90.00
_cell.angle_beta   90.00
_cell.angle_gamma   90.00
#
_symmetry.space_group_name_H-M   'P 1'
#
loop_
_entity.id
_entity.type
_entity.pdbx_description
1 polymer ?
#
loop_
_entity_poly.entity_id
_entity_poly.type
_entity_poly.pdbx_seq_one_letter_code
_entity_poly.pdbx_strand_id
1 'polypeptide(L)'
;PFASEAIGKGASGDKTFPIDKKAEDIIIGSLEALNEPLSIISEEAGLKELNGGGKRVLIDPIDGSKNAITGIPFYCSSIAVADGDNIGSVSLAYVINLLTGDEFWAEKGKGAFFNGERIHAQKDDVFYLIAYESPTPKNDIPKMIRLLSETRRTRCFGATALDLAYVAYGSVSIYLTPSPSRSFDFAGGYLLIKEA
;
A
#
# COMPACT_ATOMS: atom_id res chain seq x y z
N PRO A 1 5.70 23.12 -11.02
CA PRO A 1 4.34 23.59 -11.19
C PRO A 1 3.29 22.60 -10.71
N PHE A 2 3.63 21.45 -10.09
CA PHE A 2 2.67 20.47 -9.55
C PHE A 2 2.67 20.38 -8.03
N ALA A 3 3.41 21.23 -7.31
CA ALA A 3 3.40 21.24 -5.85
C ALA A 3 2.06 21.83 -5.38
N SER A 4 1.06 21.00 -5.14
CA SER A 4 -0.06 21.40 -4.31
C SER A 4 0.47 21.64 -2.91
N GLU A 5 0.10 22.77 -2.30
CA GLU A 5 0.41 23.03 -0.90
C GLU A 5 -0.36 22.03 -0.02
N ALA A 6 0.29 21.57 1.04
CA ALA A 6 -0.39 20.72 2.02
C ALA A 6 -1.53 21.52 2.68
N ILE A 7 -2.70 20.90 2.82
CA ILE A 7 -3.87 21.52 3.44
C ILE A 7 -3.94 21.26 4.95
N GLY A 8 -3.06 20.42 5.48
CA GLY A 8 -3.05 20.08 6.90
C GLY A 8 -2.10 18.91 7.21
N LYS A 9 -2.41 18.25 8.33
CA LYS A 9 -1.82 16.97 8.72
C LYS A 9 -2.92 15.96 8.93
N GLY A 10 -2.75 14.79 8.38
CA GLY A 10 -3.62 13.64 8.60
C GLY A 10 -3.52 13.08 10.02
N ALA A 11 -4.37 12.14 10.34
CA ALA A 11 -4.35 11.44 11.63
C ALA A 11 -3.02 10.66 11.83
N SER A 12 -2.37 10.25 10.76
CA SER A 12 -1.03 9.65 10.75
C SER A 12 0.09 10.60 11.18
N GLY A 13 -0.16 11.93 11.14
CA GLY A 13 0.82 12.99 11.41
C GLY A 13 1.57 13.48 10.19
N ASP A 14 1.37 12.88 9.03
CA ASP A 14 1.96 13.30 7.76
C ASP A 14 1.19 14.48 7.14
N LYS A 15 1.79 15.07 6.11
CA LYS A 15 1.15 16.17 5.38
C LYS A 15 0.04 15.63 4.49
N THR A 16 -1.18 16.13 4.67
CA THR A 16 -2.32 15.89 3.79
C THR A 16 -2.30 16.81 2.59
N PHE A 17 -2.45 16.29 1.41
CA PHE A 17 -2.67 17.06 0.18
C PHE A 17 -4.14 16.99 -0.28
N PRO A 18 -4.62 17.94 -1.08
CA PRO A 18 -6.00 17.92 -1.57
C PRO A 18 -6.41 16.63 -2.29
N ILE A 19 -5.45 15.97 -2.95
CA ILE A 19 -5.68 14.70 -3.65
C ILE A 19 -5.97 13.56 -2.66
N ASP A 20 -5.22 13.49 -1.55
CA ASP A 20 -5.39 12.46 -0.52
C ASP A 20 -6.77 12.57 0.10
N LYS A 21 -7.14 13.79 0.51
CA LYS A 21 -8.47 14.06 1.09
C LYS A 21 -9.59 13.71 0.14
N LYS A 22 -9.46 14.08 -1.14
CA LYS A 22 -10.49 13.77 -2.14
C LYS A 22 -10.63 12.27 -2.38
N ALA A 23 -9.52 11.55 -2.47
CA ALA A 23 -9.54 10.10 -2.63
C ALA A 23 -10.17 9.41 -1.41
N GLU A 24 -9.79 9.85 -0.20
CA GLU A 24 -10.38 9.34 1.03
C GLU A 24 -11.88 9.55 1.10
N ASP A 25 -12.37 10.77 0.81
CA ASP A 25 -13.79 11.09 0.82
C ASP A 25 -14.60 10.22 -0.15
N ILE A 26 -14.04 9.89 -1.32
CA ILE A 26 -14.67 9.00 -2.30
C ILE A 26 -14.75 7.57 -1.75
N ILE A 27 -13.64 7.05 -1.21
CA ILE A 27 -13.57 5.68 -0.68
C ILE A 27 -14.51 5.54 0.52
N ILE A 28 -14.42 6.45 1.50
CA ILE A 28 -15.28 6.42 2.69
C ILE A 28 -16.76 6.57 2.31
N GLY A 29 -17.10 7.49 1.42
CA GLY A 29 -18.48 7.66 0.95
C GLY A 29 -19.03 6.39 0.26
N SER A 30 -18.18 5.67 -0.47
CA SER A 30 -18.56 4.40 -1.07
C SER A 30 -18.79 3.30 -0.01
N LEU A 31 -17.96 3.26 1.04
CA LEU A 31 -18.14 2.33 2.16
C LEU A 31 -19.38 2.65 2.99
N GLU A 32 -19.68 3.93 3.23
CA GLU A 32 -20.91 4.36 3.89
C GLU A 32 -22.17 3.91 3.13
N ALA A 33 -22.14 3.96 1.81
CA ALA A 33 -23.24 3.54 0.95
C ALA A 33 -23.54 2.03 1.03
N LEU A 34 -22.58 1.20 1.48
CA LEU A 34 -22.81 -0.22 1.73
C LEU A 34 -23.74 -0.48 2.91
N ASN A 35 -23.87 0.49 3.82
CA ASN A 35 -24.67 0.41 5.05
C ASN A 35 -24.30 -0.78 5.96
N GLU A 36 -23.03 -1.24 5.90
CA GLU A 36 -22.50 -2.32 6.71
C GLU A 36 -21.78 -1.80 7.97
N PRO A 37 -21.71 -2.60 9.06
CA PRO A 37 -20.93 -2.25 10.25
C PRO A 37 -19.43 -2.41 9.96
N LEU A 38 -18.69 -1.31 9.88
CA LEU A 38 -17.26 -1.27 9.56
C LEU A 38 -16.48 -0.38 10.52
N SER A 39 -15.25 -0.75 10.81
CA SER A 39 -14.27 0.07 11.54
C SER A 39 -13.17 0.49 10.57
N ILE A 40 -13.25 1.71 10.05
CA ILE A 40 -12.29 2.25 9.08
C ILE A 40 -11.05 2.76 9.82
N ILE A 41 -9.87 2.41 9.34
CA ILE A 41 -8.57 2.93 9.76
C ILE A 41 -7.91 3.53 8.52
N SER A 42 -7.91 4.85 8.43
CA SER A 42 -7.39 5.58 7.27
C SER A 42 -6.21 6.47 7.66
N GLU A 43 -5.35 6.75 6.69
CA GLU A 43 -4.18 7.61 6.88
C GLU A 43 -4.59 9.03 7.28
N GLU A 44 -5.60 9.58 6.64
CA GLU A 44 -6.01 10.98 6.82
C GLU A 44 -7.06 11.16 7.92
N ALA A 45 -8.14 10.35 7.91
CA ALA A 45 -9.24 10.46 8.87
C ALA A 45 -8.98 9.72 10.19
N GLY A 46 -8.01 8.80 10.24
CA GLY A 46 -7.79 7.94 11.40
C GLY A 46 -8.88 6.89 11.57
N LEU A 47 -9.31 6.65 12.82
CA LEU A 47 -10.35 5.69 13.13
C LEU A 47 -11.73 6.30 12.93
N LYS A 48 -12.59 5.63 12.15
CA LYS A 48 -14.00 5.98 11.94
C LYS A 48 -14.87 4.74 12.02
N GLU A 49 -15.86 4.75 12.90
CA GLU A 49 -16.84 3.67 13.04
C GLU A 49 -18.08 3.95 12.19
N LEU A 50 -18.47 2.97 11.38
CA LEU A 50 -19.72 2.99 10.62
C LEU A 50 -20.68 1.95 11.21
N ASN A 51 -21.93 2.34 11.47
CA ASN A 51 -23.01 1.47 11.93
C ASN A 51 -22.64 0.61 13.17
N GLY A 52 -21.86 1.19 14.11
CA GLY A 52 -21.49 0.52 15.36
C GLY A 52 -20.19 -0.29 15.27
N GLY A 53 -19.45 -0.18 14.19
CA GLY A 53 -18.19 -0.87 14.00
C GLY A 53 -18.35 -2.33 13.59
N GLY A 54 -17.25 -2.93 13.10
CA GLY A 54 -17.28 -4.31 12.59
C GLY A 54 -15.92 -4.73 12.02
N LYS A 55 -15.94 -5.32 10.83
CA LYS A 55 -14.70 -5.65 10.10
C LYS A 55 -13.87 -4.39 9.92
N ARG A 56 -12.57 -4.52 10.08
CA ARG A 56 -11.65 -3.40 9.88
C ARG A 56 -11.35 -3.20 8.41
N VAL A 57 -11.47 -1.95 7.98
CA VAL A 57 -11.07 -1.54 6.63
C VAL A 57 -9.89 -0.58 6.77
N LEU A 58 -8.70 -1.03 6.36
CA LEU A 58 -7.48 -0.24 6.37
C LEU A 58 -7.35 0.44 5.00
N ILE A 59 -7.18 1.76 5.01
CA ILE A 59 -7.17 2.56 3.77
C ILE A 59 -5.93 3.45 3.76
N ASP A 60 -5.14 3.32 2.70
CA ASP A 60 -4.23 4.35 2.23
C ASP A 60 -4.85 4.95 0.95
N PRO A 61 -5.38 6.17 1.03
CA PRO A 61 -6.08 6.77 -0.10
C PRO A 61 -5.16 7.00 -1.30
N ILE A 62 -3.95 7.49 -1.05
CA ILE A 62 -2.90 7.72 -2.07
C ILE A 62 -1.53 7.34 -1.49
N ASP A 63 -1.17 6.07 -1.59
CA ASP A 63 0.22 5.66 -1.35
C ASP A 63 1.12 6.20 -2.47
N GLY A 64 2.14 6.96 -2.09
CA GLY A 64 2.98 7.71 -3.00
C GLY A 64 2.47 9.12 -3.31
N SER A 65 1.80 9.80 -2.38
CA SER A 65 1.29 11.19 -2.55
C SER A 65 2.37 12.15 -3.05
N LYS A 66 3.62 12.01 -2.60
CA LYS A 66 4.75 12.82 -3.09
C LYS A 66 5.02 12.58 -4.57
N ASN A 67 4.94 11.34 -5.03
CA ASN A 67 5.05 11.00 -6.44
C ASN A 67 3.92 11.66 -7.24
N ALA A 68 2.69 11.52 -6.78
CA ALA A 68 1.52 12.09 -7.42
C ALA A 68 1.64 13.62 -7.60
N ILE A 69 2.00 14.37 -6.54
CA ILE A 69 2.11 15.83 -6.59
C ILE A 69 3.34 16.35 -7.37
N THR A 70 4.38 15.52 -7.52
CA THR A 70 5.58 15.89 -8.30
C THR A 70 5.55 15.39 -9.73
N GLY A 71 4.51 14.62 -10.11
CA GLY A 71 4.34 14.08 -11.46
C GLY A 71 5.16 12.82 -11.73
N ILE A 72 5.64 12.15 -10.69
CA ILE A 72 6.27 10.82 -10.82
C ILE A 72 5.15 9.78 -10.97
N PRO A 73 5.11 8.99 -12.07
CA PRO A 73 3.98 8.13 -12.40
C PRO A 73 4.02 6.78 -11.63
N PHE A 74 4.06 6.82 -10.31
CA PHE A 74 4.08 5.64 -9.46
C PHE A 74 3.39 5.92 -8.12
N TYR A 75 2.09 5.69 -8.04
CA TYR A 75 1.25 5.87 -6.86
C TYR A 75 -0.05 5.07 -7.01
N CYS A 76 -0.66 4.70 -5.89
CA CYS A 76 -1.83 3.82 -5.87
C CYS A 76 -2.79 4.20 -4.74
N SER A 77 -3.99 3.60 -4.73
CA SER A 77 -4.83 3.45 -3.55
C SER A 77 -4.72 2.01 -3.05
N SER A 78 -4.69 1.83 -1.73
CA SER A 78 -4.62 0.53 -1.08
C SER A 78 -5.76 0.37 -0.07
N ILE A 79 -6.51 -0.73 -0.17
CA ILE A 79 -7.58 -1.08 0.73
C ILE A 79 -7.37 -2.53 1.19
N ALA A 80 -7.43 -2.75 2.50
CA ALA A 80 -7.42 -4.09 3.08
C ALA A 80 -8.58 -4.27 4.05
N VAL A 81 -9.17 -5.46 4.07
CA VAL A 81 -10.21 -5.82 5.04
C VAL A 81 -9.67 -6.89 5.97
N ALA A 82 -9.85 -6.69 7.27
CA ALA A 82 -9.41 -7.62 8.30
C ALA A 82 -10.56 -7.98 9.25
N ASP A 83 -10.61 -9.27 9.61
CA ASP A 83 -11.60 -9.81 10.54
C ASP A 83 -11.16 -9.70 12.03
N GLY A 84 -9.98 -9.12 12.30
CA GLY A 84 -9.40 -8.96 13.65
C GLY A 84 -8.26 -7.95 13.69
N ASP A 85 -7.48 -7.97 14.80
CA ASP A 85 -6.54 -6.90 15.18
C ASP A 85 -5.09 -7.12 14.73
N ASN A 86 -4.82 -8.22 14.04
CA ASN A 86 -3.47 -8.58 13.62
C ASN A 86 -3.38 -8.78 12.11
N ILE A 87 -2.18 -8.68 11.56
CA ILE A 87 -1.93 -8.79 10.12
C ILE A 87 -2.40 -10.13 9.53
N GLY A 88 -2.37 -11.21 10.30
CA GLY A 88 -2.85 -12.53 9.86
C GLY A 88 -4.38 -12.62 9.72
N SER A 89 -5.12 -11.61 10.22
CA SER A 89 -6.59 -11.52 10.08
C SER A 89 -7.04 -10.79 8.81
N VAL A 90 -6.12 -10.27 8.00
CA VAL A 90 -6.45 -9.67 6.70
C VAL A 90 -7.04 -10.76 5.81
N SER A 91 -8.24 -10.51 5.31
CA SER A 91 -9.02 -11.47 4.51
C SER A 91 -9.25 -11.03 3.07
N LEU A 92 -9.12 -9.73 2.79
CA LEU A 92 -9.23 -9.17 1.43
C LEU A 92 -8.23 -8.03 1.27
N ALA A 93 -7.63 -7.92 0.09
CA ALA A 93 -6.75 -6.83 -0.30
C ALA A 93 -7.07 -6.36 -1.71
N TYR A 94 -6.97 -5.05 -1.91
CA TYR A 94 -7.11 -4.41 -3.20
C TYR A 94 -6.12 -3.25 -3.31
N VAL A 95 -5.32 -3.24 -4.37
CA VAL A 95 -4.37 -2.16 -4.70
C VAL A 95 -4.59 -1.79 -6.15
N ILE A 96 -4.85 -0.52 -6.43
CA ILE A 96 -5.02 -0.01 -7.79
C ILE A 96 -3.98 1.05 -8.12
N ASN A 97 -3.23 0.83 -9.20
CA ASN A 97 -2.36 1.86 -9.77
C ASN A 97 -3.23 2.97 -10.38
N LEU A 98 -3.23 4.15 -9.78
CA LEU A 98 -4.11 5.24 -10.16
C LEU A 98 -3.75 5.89 -11.52
N LEU A 99 -2.57 5.57 -12.06
CA LEU A 99 -2.16 6.08 -13.35
C LEU A 99 -2.57 5.16 -14.50
N THR A 100 -2.37 3.84 -14.33
CA THR A 100 -2.60 2.86 -15.39
C THR A 100 -3.97 2.21 -15.31
N GLY A 101 -4.61 2.23 -14.13
CA GLY A 101 -5.82 1.49 -13.83
C GLY A 101 -5.56 0.00 -13.58
N ASP A 102 -4.30 -0.42 -13.45
CA ASP A 102 -3.97 -1.81 -13.13
C ASP A 102 -4.39 -2.16 -11.70
N GLU A 103 -5.07 -3.30 -11.57
CA GLU A 103 -5.67 -3.77 -10.32
C GLU A 103 -4.96 -5.02 -9.81
N PHE A 104 -4.54 -4.98 -8.54
CA PHE A 104 -4.08 -6.15 -7.80
C PHE A 104 -5.08 -6.44 -6.69
N TRP A 105 -5.51 -7.67 -6.57
CA TRP A 105 -6.37 -8.05 -5.45
C TRP A 105 -6.10 -9.47 -4.97
N ALA A 106 -6.43 -9.74 -3.72
CA ALA A 106 -6.33 -11.07 -3.13
C ALA A 106 -7.47 -11.30 -2.14
N GLU A 107 -7.91 -12.55 -2.06
CA GLU A 107 -8.81 -13.03 -1.02
C GLU A 107 -8.15 -14.23 -0.33
N LYS A 108 -8.17 -14.24 0.99
CA LYS A 108 -7.51 -15.24 1.82
C LYS A 108 -7.96 -16.65 1.45
N GLY A 109 -6.98 -17.51 1.08
CA GLY A 109 -7.20 -18.88 0.64
C GLY A 109 -7.69 -19.02 -0.81
N LYS A 110 -7.83 -17.91 -1.57
CA LYS A 110 -8.29 -17.97 -2.97
C LYS A 110 -7.23 -17.55 -3.99
N GLY A 111 -6.12 -16.97 -3.51
CA GLY A 111 -4.99 -16.54 -4.33
C GLY A 111 -4.96 -15.04 -4.58
N ALA A 112 -3.92 -14.60 -5.30
CA ALA A 112 -3.72 -13.23 -5.74
C ALA A 112 -3.92 -13.09 -7.25
N PHE A 113 -4.38 -11.89 -7.67
CA PHE A 113 -4.75 -11.63 -9.06
C PHE A 113 -4.27 -10.25 -9.50
N PHE A 114 -3.93 -10.14 -10.78
CA PHE A 114 -3.60 -8.91 -11.47
C PHE A 114 -4.52 -8.78 -12.70
N ASN A 115 -5.33 -7.73 -12.77
CA ASN A 115 -6.30 -7.51 -13.85
C ASN A 115 -7.17 -8.74 -14.13
N GLY A 116 -7.55 -9.47 -13.08
CA GLY A 116 -8.35 -10.69 -13.16
C GLY A 116 -7.58 -11.99 -13.42
N GLU A 117 -6.31 -11.92 -13.79
CA GLU A 117 -5.46 -13.09 -14.01
C GLU A 117 -4.71 -13.47 -12.73
N ARG A 118 -4.64 -14.78 -12.43
CA ARG A 118 -3.93 -15.28 -11.24
C ARG A 118 -2.44 -15.03 -11.35
N ILE A 119 -1.84 -14.51 -10.27
CA ILE A 119 -0.42 -14.21 -10.20
C ILE A 119 0.30 -15.07 -9.17
N HIS A 120 1.64 -15.13 -9.31
CA HIS A 120 2.53 -15.80 -8.38
C HIS A 120 3.79 -14.98 -8.16
N ALA A 121 4.26 -14.95 -6.92
CA ALA A 121 5.54 -14.37 -6.60
C ALA A 121 6.70 -15.18 -7.23
N GLN A 122 7.86 -14.56 -7.35
CA GLN A 122 9.08 -15.21 -7.85
C GLN A 122 9.41 -16.45 -7.00
N LYS A 123 9.74 -17.55 -7.68
CA LYS A 123 10.02 -18.85 -7.03
C LYS A 123 11.49 -19.25 -7.04
N ASP A 124 12.32 -18.57 -7.83
CA ASP A 124 13.76 -18.86 -7.89
C ASP A 124 14.52 -18.11 -6.77
N ASP A 125 15.77 -18.50 -6.53
CA ASP A 125 16.64 -17.95 -5.49
C ASP A 125 17.48 -16.76 -5.99
N VAL A 126 17.12 -16.16 -7.14
CA VAL A 126 17.88 -15.05 -7.72
C VAL A 126 17.27 -13.71 -7.33
N PHE A 127 18.01 -12.92 -6.57
CA PHE A 127 17.63 -11.53 -6.28
C PHE A 127 17.93 -10.63 -7.49
N TYR A 128 16.97 -10.58 -8.42
CA TYR A 128 17.13 -9.79 -9.63
C TYR A 128 16.91 -8.30 -9.37
N LEU A 129 15.79 -7.96 -8.73
CA LEU A 129 15.39 -6.61 -8.41
C LEU A 129 14.95 -6.51 -6.95
N ILE A 130 15.59 -5.65 -6.18
CA ILE A 130 15.14 -5.25 -4.85
C ILE A 130 14.51 -3.86 -4.93
N ALA A 131 13.26 -3.74 -4.53
CA ALA A 131 12.63 -2.47 -4.23
C ALA A 131 12.86 -2.12 -2.74
N TYR A 132 13.00 -0.84 -2.43
CA TYR A 132 13.18 -0.41 -1.05
C TYR A 132 12.60 0.97 -0.79
N GLU A 133 12.24 1.22 0.47
CA GLU A 133 11.84 2.54 0.95
C GLU A 133 12.90 3.06 1.94
N SER A 134 13.17 4.36 1.89
CA SER A 134 14.19 4.99 2.72
C SER A 134 13.80 6.44 3.06
N PRO A 135 12.84 6.64 3.98
CA PRO A 135 12.41 7.98 4.41
C PRO A 135 13.55 8.81 5.00
N THR A 136 14.53 8.15 5.63
CA THR A 136 15.73 8.78 6.20
C THR A 136 17.01 8.14 5.68
N PRO A 137 17.44 8.44 4.43
CA PRO A 137 18.51 7.71 3.72
C PRO A 137 19.81 7.58 4.51
N LYS A 138 20.21 8.63 5.25
CA LYS A 138 21.41 8.58 6.09
C LYS A 138 21.39 7.45 7.12
N ASN A 139 20.21 7.12 7.66
CA ASN A 139 20.03 6.10 8.69
C ASN A 139 19.62 4.75 8.10
N ASP A 140 18.89 4.75 6.99
CA ASP A 140 18.24 3.58 6.43
C ASP A 140 19.16 2.81 5.48
N ILE A 141 19.84 3.50 4.56
CA ILE A 141 20.72 2.85 3.58
C ILE A 141 21.79 1.98 4.24
N PRO A 142 22.51 2.44 5.31
CA PRO A 142 23.50 1.57 5.97
C PRO A 142 22.95 0.24 6.51
N LYS A 143 21.67 0.20 6.90
CA LYS A 143 21.02 -1.02 7.41
C LYS A 143 20.73 -2.03 6.29
N MET A 144 20.53 -1.55 5.06
CA MET A 144 20.15 -2.36 3.89
C MET A 144 21.31 -2.65 2.95
N ILE A 145 22.43 -1.90 3.04
CA ILE A 145 23.48 -1.89 2.03
C ILE A 145 24.00 -3.29 1.66
N ARG A 146 24.09 -4.20 2.64
CA ARG A 146 24.54 -5.56 2.41
C ARG A 146 23.60 -6.32 1.46
N LEU A 147 22.28 -6.24 1.69
CA LEU A 147 21.28 -6.89 0.81
C LEU A 147 21.20 -6.21 -0.56
N LEU A 148 21.26 -4.87 -0.56
CA LEU A 148 21.22 -4.10 -1.81
C LEU A 148 22.44 -4.43 -2.72
N SER A 149 23.60 -4.77 -2.14
CA SER A 149 24.79 -5.13 -2.91
C SER A 149 24.78 -6.54 -3.50
N GLU A 150 23.92 -7.43 -3.00
CA GLU A 150 23.77 -8.81 -3.49
C GLU A 150 22.80 -8.92 -4.69
N THR A 151 22.08 -7.85 -5.03
CA THR A 151 21.10 -7.84 -6.12
C THR A 151 21.68 -7.27 -7.40
N ARG A 152 21.06 -7.61 -8.54
CA ARG A 152 21.46 -7.06 -9.86
C ARG A 152 20.93 -5.64 -10.07
N ARG A 153 19.81 -5.28 -9.48
CA ARG A 153 19.14 -3.97 -9.63
C ARG A 153 18.44 -3.56 -8.36
N THR A 154 18.40 -2.27 -8.10
CA THR A 154 17.66 -1.68 -6.99
C THR A 154 16.73 -0.58 -7.47
N ARG A 155 15.62 -0.38 -6.76
CA ARG A 155 14.67 0.70 -7.01
C ARG A 155 14.16 1.26 -5.67
N CYS A 156 13.94 2.57 -5.65
CA CYS A 156 13.17 3.25 -4.61
C CYS A 156 12.03 3.95 -5.34
N PHE A 157 10.87 3.31 -5.39
CA PHE A 157 9.75 3.82 -6.17
C PHE A 157 8.89 4.80 -5.40
N GLY A 158 8.79 4.64 -4.06
CA GLY A 158 8.10 5.58 -3.18
C GLY A 158 6.59 5.38 -3.08
N ALA A 159 6.11 4.14 -3.26
CA ALA A 159 4.74 3.72 -2.99
C ALA A 159 4.77 2.26 -2.50
N THR A 160 4.69 2.08 -1.18
CA THR A 160 4.90 0.80 -0.50
C THR A 160 3.90 -0.27 -0.94
N ALA A 161 2.61 0.06 -0.99
CA ALA A 161 1.57 -0.90 -1.36
C ALA A 161 1.75 -1.40 -2.80
N LEU A 162 2.15 -0.50 -3.71
CA LEU A 162 2.40 -0.85 -5.11
C LEU A 162 3.70 -1.66 -5.26
N ASP A 163 4.75 -1.32 -4.51
CA ASP A 163 5.99 -2.11 -4.46
C ASP A 163 5.71 -3.55 -4.02
N LEU A 164 4.91 -3.74 -2.97
CA LEU A 164 4.50 -5.06 -2.47
C LEU A 164 3.61 -5.80 -3.48
N ALA A 165 2.73 -5.09 -4.20
CA ALA A 165 1.93 -5.68 -5.27
C ALA A 165 2.82 -6.23 -6.40
N TYR A 166 3.89 -5.53 -6.77
CA TYR A 166 4.86 -6.03 -7.75
C TYR A 166 5.75 -7.16 -7.20
N VAL A 167 5.95 -7.28 -5.88
CA VAL A 167 6.53 -8.50 -5.29
C VAL A 167 5.59 -9.69 -5.49
N ALA A 168 4.29 -9.51 -5.21
CA ALA A 168 3.29 -10.56 -5.44
C ALA A 168 3.17 -10.96 -6.92
N TYR A 169 3.37 -10.00 -7.83
CA TYR A 169 3.37 -10.23 -9.28
C TYR A 169 4.65 -10.93 -9.78
N GLY A 170 5.70 -10.99 -8.95
CA GLY A 170 6.99 -11.61 -9.32
C GLY A 170 7.95 -10.71 -10.11
N SER A 171 7.61 -9.44 -10.35
CA SER A 171 8.52 -8.48 -11.02
C SER A 171 9.58 -7.91 -10.10
N VAL A 172 9.33 -7.89 -8.81
CA VAL A 172 10.24 -7.48 -7.75
C VAL A 172 10.54 -8.69 -6.88
N SER A 173 11.82 -8.99 -6.65
CA SER A 173 12.22 -10.15 -5.87
C SER A 173 12.00 -9.95 -4.37
N ILE A 174 12.31 -8.74 -3.87
CA ILE A 174 12.21 -8.38 -2.45
C ILE A 174 11.84 -6.91 -2.32
N TYR A 175 11.01 -6.60 -1.34
CA TYR A 175 10.83 -5.23 -0.83
C TYR A 175 11.49 -5.09 0.55
N LEU A 176 12.26 -4.02 0.74
CA LEU A 176 12.96 -3.72 1.99
C LEU A 176 12.54 -2.36 2.55
N THR A 177 12.20 -2.33 3.84
CA THR A 177 12.02 -1.09 4.59
C THR A 177 12.62 -1.26 5.99
N PRO A 178 13.64 -0.46 6.38
CA PRO A 178 14.21 -0.51 7.72
C PRO A 178 13.49 0.41 8.70
N SER A 179 12.58 1.22 8.21
CA SER A 179 11.76 2.15 9.01
C SER A 179 10.41 1.53 9.36
N PRO A 180 9.81 1.88 10.50
CA PRO A 180 8.45 1.47 10.81
C PRO A 180 7.47 1.94 9.73
N SER A 181 6.57 1.05 9.32
CA SER A 181 5.46 1.34 8.42
C SER A 181 4.14 1.22 9.17
N ARG A 182 3.12 1.93 8.72
CA ARG A 182 1.79 1.89 9.31
C ARG A 182 0.98 0.75 8.71
N SER A 183 -0.04 0.27 9.42
CA SER A 183 -0.81 -0.90 8.99
C SER A 183 -1.46 -0.74 7.61
N PHE A 184 -1.95 0.43 7.26
CA PHE A 184 -2.57 0.70 5.96
C PHE A 184 -1.57 0.75 4.80
N ASP A 185 -0.27 1.05 5.05
CA ASP A 185 0.77 1.04 4.02
C ASP A 185 1.03 -0.38 3.49
N PHE A 186 0.94 -1.42 4.35
CA PHE A 186 1.39 -2.77 3.98
C PHE A 186 0.35 -3.88 4.11
N ALA A 187 -0.80 -3.65 4.75
CA ALA A 187 -1.77 -4.73 5.00
C ALA A 187 -2.28 -5.38 3.70
N GLY A 188 -2.57 -4.58 2.69
CA GLY A 188 -2.96 -5.06 1.36
C GLY A 188 -1.85 -5.86 0.70
N GLY A 189 -0.65 -5.30 0.65
CA GLY A 189 0.52 -5.95 0.06
C GLY A 189 0.91 -7.25 0.75
N TYR A 190 0.77 -7.31 2.08
CA TYR A 190 1.00 -8.54 2.84
C TYR A 190 0.11 -9.69 2.35
N LEU A 191 -1.20 -9.46 2.20
CA LEU A 191 -2.10 -10.51 1.74
C LEU A 191 -1.83 -10.88 0.29
N LEU A 192 -1.57 -9.89 -0.58
CA LEU A 192 -1.18 -10.14 -1.98
C LEU A 192 0.00 -11.11 -2.08
N ILE A 193 1.09 -10.83 -1.35
CA ILE A 193 2.30 -11.67 -1.36
C ILE A 193 2.01 -13.06 -0.77
N LYS A 194 1.21 -13.13 0.28
CA LYS A 194 0.91 -14.39 0.95
C LYS A 194 0.08 -15.33 0.09
N GLU A 195 -0.77 -14.79 -0.76
CA GLU A 195 -1.68 -15.54 -1.63
C GLU A 195 -1.08 -15.81 -3.03
N ALA A 196 -0.01 -15.11 -3.41
CA ALA A 196 0.74 -15.30 -4.64
C ALA A 196 1.74 -16.45 -4.55
#